data_2cbeb9766815be90a430c646d006227c
#
_entry.id   2cbeb9766815be90a430c646d006227c
#
_cell.length_a   1.000
_cell.length_b   1.000
_cell.length_c   1.000
_cell.angle_alpha   90.00
_cell.angle_beta   90.00
_cell.angle_gamma   90.00
#
_symmetry.space_group_name_H-M   'P 1'
#
loop_
_entity.id
_entity.type
_entity.pdbx_description
1 polymer ?
#
loop_
_entity_poly.entity_id
_entity_poly.type
_entity_poly.pdbx_seq_one_letter_code
_entity_poly.pdbx_strand_id
1 'polypeptide(L)'
;VAAVPEGLPAILSVVLALGVQRMAKEKAIVKKLSSVETLGSASVICSDKTGTLTKSEMTIERVFTFSGQSEVTGVGYAPVGEVLHQGEVLRSGNVYTEHVSVLSGGTLASNAALAQAQDGTWQIQGDPTEAAFLVAERKMGVHEVRQQRYSRISEIPFDSDRKLMSTIVRDEQAQGIPMLMTKGAPDVLIQRCTRVQIGSECVPLTDAHR
;
A
#
# COMPACT_ATOMS: atom_id res chain seq x y z
N VAL A 1 14.83 -17.35 -62.86
CA VAL A 1 14.52 -17.86 -61.54
C VAL A 1 15.81 -17.83 -60.76
N ALA A 2 15.98 -16.73 -60.00
CA ALA A 2 17.18 -16.72 -59.45
C ALA A 2 17.48 -16.40 -58.09
N ALA A 3 18.32 -16.48 -57.48
CA ALA A 3 19.02 -15.88 -56.34
C ALA A 3 18.12 -15.47 -55.17
N VAL A 4 17.25 -16.35 -54.72
CA VAL A 4 16.84 -16.33 -53.32
C VAL A 4 17.95 -17.04 -52.55
N PRO A 5 18.72 -16.36 -51.68
CA PRO A 5 19.76 -17.03 -50.92
C PRO A 5 19.10 -18.04 -49.98
N GLU A 6 19.33 -19.33 -50.25
CA GLU A 6 18.74 -20.44 -49.44
C GLU A 6 19.12 -20.35 -47.98
N GLY A 7 20.18 -19.62 -47.65
CA GLY A 7 20.61 -19.37 -46.27
C GLY A 7 19.87 -18.25 -45.52
N LEU A 8 19.03 -17.43 -46.17
CA LEU A 8 18.38 -16.29 -45.53
C LEU A 8 17.48 -16.68 -44.32
N PRO A 9 16.62 -17.73 -44.42
CA PRO A 9 15.82 -18.14 -43.27
C PRO A 9 16.64 -18.61 -42.08
N ALA A 10 17.75 -19.30 -42.34
CA ALA A 10 18.65 -19.78 -41.29
C ALA A 10 19.35 -18.61 -40.59
N ILE A 11 19.86 -17.64 -41.34
CA ILE A 11 20.51 -16.44 -40.82
C ILE A 11 19.50 -15.63 -39.98
N LEU A 12 18.28 -15.43 -40.50
CA LEU A 12 17.22 -14.72 -39.79
C LEU A 12 16.90 -15.38 -38.45
N SER A 13 16.74 -16.70 -38.41
CA SER A 13 16.48 -17.47 -37.20
C SER A 13 17.59 -17.30 -36.14
N VAL A 14 18.85 -17.33 -36.58
CA VAL A 14 20.00 -17.13 -35.68
C VAL A 14 20.03 -15.70 -35.14
N VAL A 15 19.80 -14.70 -35.98
CA VAL A 15 19.77 -13.28 -35.55
C VAL A 15 18.65 -13.04 -34.54
N LEU A 16 17.44 -13.56 -34.79
CA LEU A 16 16.31 -13.45 -33.86
C LEU A 16 16.58 -14.19 -32.54
N ALA A 17 17.23 -15.37 -32.59
CA ALA A 17 17.60 -16.10 -31.36
C ALA A 17 18.61 -15.33 -30.52
N LEU A 18 19.61 -14.69 -31.15
CA LEU A 18 20.54 -13.79 -30.46
C LEU A 18 19.83 -12.57 -29.86
N GLY A 19 18.84 -12.04 -30.55
CA GLY A 19 17.96 -10.97 -30.06
C GLY A 19 17.22 -11.39 -28.78
N VAL A 20 16.57 -12.56 -28.80
CA VAL A 20 15.89 -13.13 -27.62
C VAL A 20 16.86 -13.34 -26.45
N GLN A 21 18.06 -13.84 -26.74
CA GLN A 21 19.07 -14.05 -25.68
C GLN A 21 19.50 -12.73 -25.03
N ARG A 22 19.65 -11.65 -25.79
CA ARG A 22 19.95 -10.31 -25.26
C ARG A 22 18.80 -9.78 -24.43
N MET A 23 17.56 -9.90 -24.92
CA MET A 23 16.38 -9.49 -24.19
C MET A 23 16.23 -10.25 -22.87
N ALA A 24 16.50 -11.56 -22.86
CA ALA A 24 16.47 -12.37 -21.63
C ALA A 24 17.49 -11.91 -20.58
N LYS A 25 18.67 -11.45 -20.99
CA LYS A 25 19.67 -10.86 -20.07
C LYS A 25 19.14 -9.58 -19.42
N GLU A 26 18.33 -8.81 -20.15
CA GLU A 26 17.63 -7.62 -19.65
C GLU A 26 16.30 -7.96 -18.98
N LYS A 27 16.08 -9.23 -18.58
CA LYS A 27 14.88 -9.75 -17.90
C LYS A 27 13.57 -9.64 -18.71
N ALA A 28 13.67 -9.43 -20.04
CA ALA A 28 12.52 -9.44 -20.93
C ALA A 28 12.30 -10.84 -21.50
N ILE A 29 11.14 -11.45 -21.21
CA ILE A 29 10.79 -12.80 -21.66
C ILE A 29 10.00 -12.74 -22.94
N VAL A 30 10.56 -13.28 -24.04
CA VAL A 30 9.91 -13.38 -25.34
C VAL A 30 9.34 -14.79 -25.53
N LYS A 31 8.03 -14.90 -25.72
CA LYS A 31 7.34 -16.20 -25.91
C LYS A 31 7.33 -16.67 -27.37
N LYS A 32 7.43 -15.75 -28.32
CA LYS A 32 7.41 -16.05 -29.78
C LYS A 32 8.55 -15.32 -30.46
N LEU A 33 9.31 -16.03 -31.30
CA LEU A 33 10.47 -15.49 -31.99
C LEU A 33 10.10 -14.33 -32.95
N SER A 34 8.96 -14.43 -33.62
CA SER A 34 8.42 -13.36 -34.50
C SER A 34 8.11 -12.06 -33.79
N SER A 35 7.88 -12.11 -32.48
CA SER A 35 7.61 -10.91 -31.70
C SER A 35 8.81 -9.97 -31.54
N VAL A 36 10.03 -10.50 -31.72
CA VAL A 36 11.27 -9.69 -31.70
C VAL A 36 11.33 -8.74 -32.90
N GLU A 37 10.96 -9.25 -34.08
CA GLU A 37 10.90 -8.45 -35.30
C GLU A 37 9.84 -7.34 -35.20
N THR A 38 8.63 -7.70 -34.76
CA THR A 38 7.54 -6.75 -34.55
C THR A 38 7.92 -5.66 -33.53
N LEU A 39 8.59 -6.06 -32.44
CA LEU A 39 9.03 -5.11 -31.41
C LEU A 39 10.09 -4.14 -31.93
N GLY A 40 11.00 -4.63 -32.78
CA GLY A 40 12.04 -3.79 -33.43
C GLY A 40 11.48 -2.74 -34.41
N SER A 41 10.27 -2.93 -34.92
CA SER A 41 9.59 -1.99 -35.83
C SER A 41 8.57 -1.09 -35.14
N ALA A 42 8.41 -1.21 -33.82
CA ALA A 42 7.47 -0.39 -33.04
C ALA A 42 7.90 1.08 -33.05
N SER A 43 7.00 1.97 -33.45
CA SER A 43 7.21 3.43 -33.49
C SER A 43 6.50 4.16 -32.36
N VAL A 44 5.61 3.48 -31.63
CA VAL A 44 4.83 4.04 -30.52
C VAL A 44 4.94 3.13 -29.32
N ILE A 45 5.23 3.70 -28.16
CA ILE A 45 5.26 3.01 -26.87
C ILE A 45 4.11 3.53 -26.02
N CYS A 46 3.17 2.65 -25.67
CA CYS A 46 2.11 2.93 -24.70
C CYS A 46 2.52 2.32 -23.36
N SER A 47 2.80 3.16 -22.36
CA SER A 47 3.21 2.71 -21.04
C SER A 47 2.12 2.96 -20.02
N ASP A 48 1.82 1.96 -19.17
CA ASP A 48 1.02 2.18 -17.97
C ASP A 48 1.84 2.96 -16.93
N LYS A 49 1.16 3.75 -16.11
CA LYS A 49 1.80 4.55 -15.06
C LYS A 49 2.24 3.65 -13.90
N THR A 50 1.30 2.88 -13.36
CA THR A 50 1.48 2.19 -12.07
C THR A 50 2.29 0.91 -12.22
N GLY A 51 3.41 0.83 -11.50
CA GLY A 51 4.32 -0.33 -11.55
C GLY A 51 5.23 -0.38 -12.77
N THR A 52 5.13 0.59 -13.68
CA THR A 52 6.01 0.72 -14.86
C THR A 52 6.80 2.02 -14.80
N LEU A 53 6.13 3.15 -14.72
CA LEU A 53 6.76 4.47 -14.53
C LEU A 53 6.95 4.80 -13.05
N THR A 54 6.18 4.17 -12.17
CA THR A 54 6.26 4.30 -10.71
C THR A 54 6.63 2.96 -10.08
N LYS A 55 7.13 2.99 -8.85
CA LYS A 55 7.53 1.78 -8.10
C LYS A 55 6.35 1.00 -7.53
N SER A 56 5.10 1.40 -7.75
CA SER A 56 3.90 0.85 -7.08
C SER A 56 3.98 0.92 -5.56
N GLU A 57 4.73 1.84 -5.01
CA GLU A 57 4.81 2.10 -3.59
C GLU A 57 3.77 3.15 -3.21
N MET A 58 3.04 2.89 -2.13
CA MET A 58 2.08 3.82 -1.55
C MET A 58 2.64 4.34 -0.23
N THR A 59 2.59 5.65 -0.04
CA THR A 59 3.03 6.31 1.18
C THR A 59 1.93 7.23 1.68
N ILE A 60 1.61 7.15 2.98
CA ILE A 60 0.79 8.15 3.64
C ILE A 60 1.66 9.39 3.83
N GLU A 61 1.28 10.51 3.22
CA GLU A 61 1.97 11.79 3.36
C GLU A 61 1.32 12.68 4.42
N ARG A 62 0.01 12.55 4.60
CA ARG A 62 -0.75 13.36 5.56
C ARG A 62 -1.81 12.54 6.25
N VAL A 63 -2.05 12.85 7.52
CA VAL A 63 -3.14 12.30 8.32
C VAL A 63 -3.99 13.48 8.82
N PHE A 64 -5.29 13.36 8.61
CA PHE A 64 -6.27 14.35 9.05
C PHE A 64 -7.18 13.73 10.08
N THR A 65 -7.35 14.39 11.19
CA THR A 65 -8.27 14.03 12.26
C THR A 65 -9.02 15.28 12.75
N PHE A 66 -9.94 15.11 13.68
CA PHE A 66 -10.75 16.23 14.14
C PHE A 66 -9.92 17.36 14.76
N SER A 67 -8.94 17.01 15.60
CA SER A 67 -8.11 18.00 16.30
C SER A 67 -7.00 18.60 15.44
N GLY A 68 -6.70 18.05 14.26
CA GLY A 68 -5.69 18.60 13.38
C GLY A 68 -5.13 17.64 12.33
N GLN A 69 -4.18 18.16 11.58
CA GLN A 69 -3.47 17.41 10.53
C GLN A 69 -2.00 17.26 10.87
N SER A 70 -1.40 16.21 10.35
CA SER A 70 0.04 15.98 10.45
C SER A 70 0.61 15.54 9.11
N GLU A 71 1.88 15.85 8.89
CA GLU A 71 2.68 15.37 7.78
C GLU A 71 3.46 14.13 8.19
N VAL A 72 3.53 13.12 7.31
CA VAL A 72 4.32 11.91 7.51
C VAL A 72 5.52 11.96 6.58
N THR A 73 6.70 12.09 7.13
CA THR A 73 7.95 12.18 6.37
C THR A 73 8.51 10.82 5.99
N GLY A 74 9.44 10.79 5.04
CA GLY A 74 10.07 9.56 4.52
C GLY A 74 9.18 8.83 3.51
N VAL A 75 9.78 8.20 2.52
CA VAL A 75 9.13 7.58 1.36
C VAL A 75 9.42 6.08 1.33
N GLY A 76 8.50 5.30 0.75
CA GLY A 76 8.62 3.86 0.57
C GLY A 76 8.30 3.06 1.83
N TYR A 77 8.74 1.80 1.84
CA TYR A 77 8.34 0.84 2.88
C TYR A 77 9.24 0.82 4.10
N ALA A 78 10.41 1.45 4.05
CA ALA A 78 11.23 1.62 5.24
C ALA A 78 10.49 2.52 6.25
N PRO A 79 10.31 2.09 7.52
CA PRO A 79 9.65 2.90 8.54
C PRO A 79 10.60 3.98 9.10
N VAL A 80 11.28 4.68 8.17
CA VAL A 80 12.20 5.78 8.47
C VAL A 80 11.48 7.09 8.18
N GLY A 81 11.52 8.00 9.13
CA GLY A 81 10.82 9.27 9.10
C GLY A 81 10.00 9.47 10.36
N GLU A 82 9.26 10.57 10.40
CA GLU A 82 8.52 11.02 11.57
C GLU A 82 7.13 11.52 11.16
N VAL A 83 6.24 11.60 12.14
CA VAL A 83 4.94 12.26 12.00
C VAL A 83 5.04 13.64 12.63
N LEU A 84 4.86 14.68 11.83
CA LEU A 84 5.05 16.08 12.23
C LEU A 84 3.70 16.79 12.31
N HIS A 85 3.46 17.46 13.43
CA HIS A 85 2.35 18.39 13.60
C HIS A 85 2.89 19.80 13.80
N GLN A 86 2.50 20.72 12.93
CA GLN A 86 3.00 22.11 12.93
C GLN A 86 4.55 22.23 12.90
N GLY A 87 5.21 21.29 12.21
CA GLY A 87 6.67 21.26 12.06
C GLY A 87 7.41 20.55 13.21
N GLU A 88 6.73 20.13 14.28
CA GLU A 88 7.33 19.42 15.40
C GLU A 88 6.92 17.94 15.41
N VAL A 89 7.78 17.08 15.95
CA VAL A 89 7.49 15.64 16.05
C VAL A 89 6.31 15.40 16.98
N LEU A 90 5.27 14.77 16.45
CA LEU A 90 4.01 14.50 17.16
C LEU A 90 4.19 13.38 18.20
N ARG A 91 4.17 13.70 19.50
CA ARG A 91 4.42 12.74 20.58
C ARG A 91 3.31 12.66 21.63
N SER A 92 2.42 13.66 21.68
CA SER A 92 1.37 13.73 22.69
C SER A 92 0.22 14.66 22.27
N GLY A 93 -0.83 14.73 23.09
CA GLY A 93 -1.98 15.59 22.87
C GLY A 93 -3.08 14.92 22.05
N ASN A 94 -4.16 15.67 21.79
CA ASN A 94 -5.35 15.15 21.11
C ASN A 94 -5.03 14.63 19.69
N VAL A 95 -4.26 15.40 18.93
CA VAL A 95 -3.85 15.01 17.57
C VAL A 95 -3.09 13.69 17.59
N TYR A 96 -2.16 13.51 18.53
CA TYR A 96 -1.42 12.24 18.69
C TYR A 96 -2.36 11.07 18.96
N THR A 97 -3.27 11.21 19.94
CA THR A 97 -4.21 10.14 20.33
C THR A 97 -5.11 9.73 19.16
N GLU A 98 -5.61 10.71 18.42
CA GLU A 98 -6.46 10.49 17.25
C GLU A 98 -5.67 9.83 16.10
N HIS A 99 -4.43 10.26 15.85
CA HIS A 99 -3.56 9.68 14.80
C HIS A 99 -3.20 8.22 15.12
N VAL A 100 -2.90 7.91 16.39
CA VAL A 100 -2.70 6.53 16.85
C VAL A 100 -3.95 5.70 16.56
N SER A 101 -5.13 6.20 16.87
CA SER A 101 -6.40 5.49 16.62
C SER A 101 -6.64 5.23 15.13
N VAL A 102 -6.40 6.23 14.27
CA VAL A 102 -6.59 6.12 12.81
C VAL A 102 -5.58 5.15 12.19
N LEU A 103 -4.29 5.31 12.50
CA LEU A 103 -3.24 4.49 11.89
C LEU A 103 -3.27 3.05 12.40
N SER A 104 -3.46 2.84 13.69
CA SER A 104 -3.61 1.49 14.25
C SER A 104 -4.92 0.83 13.80
N GLY A 105 -6.02 1.57 13.74
CA GLY A 105 -7.29 1.08 13.20
C GLY A 105 -7.19 0.66 11.73
N GLY A 106 -6.52 1.48 10.91
CA GLY A 106 -6.24 1.16 9.51
C GLY A 106 -5.35 -0.08 9.35
N THR A 107 -4.33 -0.22 10.21
CA THR A 107 -3.47 -1.41 10.26
C THR A 107 -4.23 -2.66 10.70
N LEU A 108 -5.07 -2.57 11.74
CA LEU A 108 -5.90 -3.69 12.20
C LEU A 108 -6.89 -4.16 11.13
N ALA A 109 -7.40 -3.24 10.32
CA ALA A 109 -8.27 -3.53 9.17
C ALA A 109 -7.49 -3.81 7.88
N SER A 110 -6.29 -4.41 7.95
CA SER A 110 -5.42 -4.68 6.80
C SER A 110 -4.98 -6.14 6.75
N ASN A 111 -4.71 -6.63 5.53
CA ASN A 111 -4.14 -7.95 5.26
C ASN A 111 -2.66 -7.88 4.87
N ALA A 112 -2.11 -6.69 4.69
CA ALA A 112 -0.72 -6.53 4.35
C ALA A 112 0.21 -6.88 5.53
N ALA A 113 1.40 -7.35 5.19
CA ALA A 113 2.49 -7.55 6.11
C ALA A 113 3.72 -6.75 5.66
N LEU A 114 4.51 -6.30 6.64
CA LEU A 114 5.75 -5.57 6.42
C LEU A 114 6.88 -6.33 7.09
N ALA A 115 7.90 -6.70 6.32
CA ALA A 115 9.05 -7.44 6.80
C ALA A 115 10.36 -6.84 6.28
N GLN A 116 11.43 -7.01 7.01
CA GLN A 116 12.76 -6.67 6.57
C GLN A 116 13.45 -7.93 6.04
N ALA A 117 13.94 -7.87 4.81
CA ALA A 117 14.71 -8.95 4.18
C ALA A 117 16.12 -9.04 4.77
N GLN A 118 16.84 -10.13 4.47
CA GLN A 118 18.20 -10.37 4.98
C GLN A 118 19.21 -9.30 4.55
N ASP A 119 18.98 -8.66 3.41
CA ASP A 119 19.81 -7.56 2.89
C ASP A 119 19.48 -6.20 3.52
N GLY A 120 18.57 -6.16 4.48
CA GLY A 120 18.12 -4.94 5.15
C GLY A 120 17.02 -4.17 4.41
N THR A 121 16.61 -4.58 3.21
CA THR A 121 15.52 -3.93 2.47
C THR A 121 14.17 -4.23 3.08
N TRP A 122 13.27 -3.25 3.08
CA TRP A 122 11.90 -3.43 3.53
C TRP A 122 11.00 -3.88 2.39
N GLN A 123 10.24 -4.93 2.63
CA GLN A 123 9.35 -5.54 1.65
C GLN A 123 7.95 -5.68 2.22
N ILE A 124 6.96 -5.60 1.34
CA ILE A 124 5.57 -5.82 1.68
C ILE A 124 5.06 -7.13 1.08
N GLN A 125 4.10 -7.71 1.77
CA GLN A 125 3.22 -8.74 1.25
C GLN A 125 1.78 -8.22 1.36
N GLY A 126 1.04 -8.25 0.25
CA GLY A 126 -0.33 -7.75 0.19
C GLY A 126 -0.47 -6.42 -0.56
N ASP A 127 -1.54 -5.70 -0.32
CA ASP A 127 -1.87 -4.46 -1.03
C ASP A 127 -0.99 -3.28 -0.57
N PRO A 128 -0.41 -2.49 -1.50
CA PRO A 128 0.41 -1.32 -1.18
C PRO A 128 -0.30 -0.25 -0.35
N THR A 129 -1.60 -0.05 -0.57
CA THR A 129 -2.40 0.92 0.19
C THR A 129 -2.52 0.50 1.65
N GLU A 130 -2.70 -0.80 1.89
CA GLU A 130 -2.73 -1.35 3.24
C GLU A 130 -1.36 -1.28 3.93
N ALA A 131 -0.29 -1.57 3.19
CA ALA A 131 1.07 -1.49 3.70
C ALA A 131 1.44 -0.07 4.15
N ALA A 132 0.90 0.97 3.52
CA ALA A 132 1.14 2.35 3.90
C ALA A 132 0.70 2.66 5.35
N PHE A 133 -0.39 2.03 5.83
CA PHE A 133 -0.80 2.14 7.24
C PHE A 133 0.24 1.51 8.18
N LEU A 134 0.76 0.33 7.83
CA LEU A 134 1.77 -0.36 8.65
C LEU A 134 3.06 0.47 8.79
N VAL A 135 3.47 1.12 7.68
CA VAL A 135 4.65 1.97 7.67
C VAL A 135 4.43 3.23 8.51
N ALA A 136 3.30 3.92 8.34
CA ALA A 136 2.98 5.13 9.09
C ALA A 136 2.81 4.85 10.59
N GLU A 137 2.17 3.74 10.96
CA GLU A 137 2.04 3.30 12.34
C GLU A 137 3.41 3.04 13.00
N ARG A 138 4.34 2.42 12.27
CA ARG A 138 5.71 2.21 12.77
C ARG A 138 6.48 3.52 12.95
N LYS A 139 6.28 4.52 12.08
CA LYS A 139 6.84 5.87 12.24
C LYS A 139 6.31 6.57 13.51
N MET A 140 5.09 6.25 13.93
CA MET A 140 4.54 6.68 15.24
C MET A 140 5.11 5.89 16.44
N GLY A 141 5.81 4.78 16.20
CA GLY A 141 6.38 3.95 17.27
C GLY A 141 5.36 3.12 18.07
N VAL A 142 4.14 2.93 17.56
CA VAL A 142 3.04 2.29 18.34
C VAL A 142 2.71 0.86 17.91
N HIS A 143 3.38 0.31 16.89
CA HIS A 143 3.06 -0.98 16.31
C HIS A 143 3.21 -2.16 17.31
N GLU A 144 4.22 -2.15 18.18
CA GLU A 144 4.44 -3.20 19.18
C GLU A 144 3.31 -3.23 20.22
N VAL A 145 2.91 -2.05 20.72
CA VAL A 145 1.80 -1.92 21.66
C VAL A 145 0.51 -2.44 21.05
N ARG A 146 0.25 -2.11 19.79
CA ARG A 146 -0.92 -2.63 19.06
C ARG A 146 -0.87 -4.15 18.92
N GLN A 147 0.27 -4.71 18.50
CA GLN A 147 0.41 -6.17 18.33
C GLN A 147 0.18 -6.95 19.63
N GLN A 148 0.62 -6.42 20.77
CA GLN A 148 0.43 -7.05 22.05
C GLN A 148 -1.01 -6.91 22.57
N ARG A 149 -1.70 -5.82 22.16
CA ARG A 149 -3.04 -5.51 22.67
C ARG A 149 -4.15 -6.18 21.89
N TYR A 150 -4.01 -6.35 20.56
CA TYR A 150 -5.09 -6.82 19.72
C TYR A 150 -4.78 -8.12 19.03
N SER A 151 -5.71 -9.08 19.10
CA SER A 151 -5.69 -10.32 18.35
C SER A 151 -6.81 -10.34 17.31
N ARG A 152 -6.51 -10.83 16.10
CA ARG A 152 -7.50 -10.91 15.02
C ARG A 152 -8.33 -12.17 15.13
N ILE A 153 -9.65 -12.03 15.01
CA ILE A 153 -10.62 -13.12 15.07
C ILE A 153 -11.09 -13.51 13.68
N SER A 154 -11.52 -12.53 12.88
CA SER A 154 -12.16 -12.76 11.58
C SER A 154 -12.08 -11.51 10.71
N GLU A 155 -12.48 -11.63 9.44
CA GLU A 155 -12.56 -10.51 8.51
C GLU A 155 -13.78 -10.58 7.60
N ILE A 156 -14.15 -9.41 7.10
CA ILE A 156 -15.01 -9.23 5.94
C ILE A 156 -14.14 -8.51 4.91
N PRO A 157 -13.67 -9.20 3.87
CA PRO A 157 -12.76 -8.63 2.88
C PRO A 157 -13.30 -7.36 2.24
N PHE A 158 -12.41 -6.61 1.58
CA PHE A 158 -12.83 -5.45 0.80
C PHE A 158 -13.79 -5.87 -0.30
N ASP A 159 -14.86 -5.12 -0.42
CA ASP A 159 -15.86 -5.27 -1.45
C ASP A 159 -16.12 -3.93 -2.12
N SER A 160 -16.08 -3.89 -3.46
CA SER A 160 -16.20 -2.66 -4.25
C SER A 160 -17.58 -2.01 -4.17
N ASP A 161 -18.63 -2.80 -3.95
CA ASP A 161 -19.99 -2.29 -3.80
C ASP A 161 -20.19 -1.68 -2.42
N ARG A 162 -19.62 -2.32 -1.39
CA ARG A 162 -19.57 -1.78 -0.03
C ARG A 162 -18.60 -0.61 0.11
N LYS A 163 -17.52 -0.60 -0.67
CA LYS A 163 -16.33 0.28 -0.56
C LYS A 163 -15.66 0.23 0.80
N LEU A 164 -15.77 -0.87 1.50
CA LEU A 164 -15.33 -1.07 2.88
C LEU A 164 -14.67 -2.45 3.06
N MET A 165 -13.68 -2.50 3.93
CA MET A 165 -13.14 -3.70 4.53
C MET A 165 -13.33 -3.64 6.05
N SER A 166 -13.61 -4.76 6.67
CA SER A 166 -13.78 -4.84 8.12
C SER A 166 -13.06 -6.05 8.70
N THR A 167 -12.49 -5.89 9.89
CA THR A 167 -11.92 -7.00 10.67
C THR A 167 -12.53 -7.03 12.06
N ILE A 168 -12.70 -8.21 12.60
CA ILE A 168 -13.08 -8.41 13.99
C ILE A 168 -11.79 -8.70 14.76
N VAL A 169 -11.51 -7.87 15.74
CA VAL A 169 -10.35 -7.99 16.62
C VAL A 169 -10.81 -8.09 18.08
N ARG A 170 -10.00 -8.72 18.92
CA ARG A 170 -10.19 -8.77 20.35
C ARG A 170 -9.20 -7.82 21.01
N ASP A 171 -9.69 -6.97 21.91
CA ASP A 171 -8.82 -6.14 22.76
C ASP A 171 -8.50 -6.92 24.04
N GLU A 172 -7.27 -7.40 24.13
CA GLU A 172 -6.83 -8.24 25.27
C GLU A 172 -6.74 -7.43 26.58
N GLN A 173 -6.64 -6.10 26.49
CA GLN A 173 -6.64 -5.22 27.67
C GLN A 173 -8.05 -4.80 28.11
N ALA A 174 -9.05 -4.94 27.24
CA ALA A 174 -10.45 -4.61 27.51
C ALA A 174 -11.31 -5.86 27.73
N GLN A 175 -10.87 -6.80 28.56
CA GLN A 175 -11.58 -8.05 28.89
C GLN A 175 -11.89 -8.93 27.67
N GLY A 176 -11.14 -8.80 26.58
CA GLY A 176 -11.32 -9.57 25.37
C GLY A 176 -12.58 -9.26 24.57
N ILE A 177 -13.16 -8.07 24.75
CA ILE A 177 -14.36 -7.64 24.02
C ILE A 177 -14.06 -7.57 22.52
N PRO A 178 -14.86 -8.26 21.68
CA PRO A 178 -14.69 -8.16 20.22
C PRO A 178 -15.04 -6.75 19.72
N MET A 179 -14.20 -6.22 18.84
CA MET A 179 -14.38 -4.91 18.21
C MET A 179 -14.32 -5.07 16.69
N LEU A 180 -15.17 -4.32 15.99
CA LEU A 180 -15.15 -4.25 14.52
C LEU A 180 -14.32 -3.03 14.08
N MET A 181 -13.20 -3.29 13.42
CA MET A 181 -12.39 -2.26 12.76
C MET A 181 -12.76 -2.20 11.30
N THR A 182 -13.16 -1.02 10.83
CA THR A 182 -13.59 -0.83 9.43
C THR A 182 -12.83 0.31 8.81
N LYS A 183 -12.29 0.08 7.61
CA LYS A 183 -11.72 1.11 6.74
C LYS A 183 -12.38 1.12 5.38
N GLY A 184 -12.30 2.23 4.68
CA GLY A 184 -12.82 2.39 3.32
C GLY A 184 -13.04 3.84 2.92
N ALA A 185 -13.86 4.05 1.92
CA ALA A 185 -14.13 5.36 1.36
C ALA A 185 -14.76 6.30 2.42
N PRO A 186 -14.18 7.50 2.64
CA PRO A 186 -14.62 8.40 3.72
C PRO A 186 -16.06 8.86 3.57
N ASP A 187 -16.53 9.08 2.33
CA ASP A 187 -17.92 9.44 2.02
C ASP A 187 -18.93 8.37 2.47
N VAL A 188 -18.53 7.09 2.40
CA VAL A 188 -19.35 5.96 2.84
C VAL A 188 -19.24 5.76 4.36
N LEU A 189 -18.04 5.87 4.92
CA LEU A 189 -17.81 5.67 6.35
C LEU A 189 -18.50 6.72 7.20
N ILE A 190 -18.38 8.01 6.86
CA ILE A 190 -18.92 9.09 7.68
C ILE A 190 -20.45 9.03 7.82
N GLN A 191 -21.16 8.52 6.81
CA GLN A 191 -22.60 8.33 6.87
C GLN A 191 -23.03 7.24 7.86
N ARG A 192 -22.12 6.31 8.19
CA ARG A 192 -22.35 5.22 9.14
C ARG A 192 -21.89 5.55 10.54
N CYS A 193 -21.16 6.66 10.71
CA CYS A 193 -20.67 7.09 12.00
C CYS A 193 -21.74 7.85 12.78
N THR A 194 -21.91 7.50 14.04
CA THR A 194 -22.78 8.21 15.00
C THR A 194 -22.00 8.97 16.05
N ARG A 195 -20.70 8.74 16.13
CA ARG A 195 -19.79 9.35 17.10
C ARG A 195 -18.47 9.72 16.42
N VAL A 196 -17.76 10.67 17.02
CA VAL A 196 -16.41 11.08 16.62
C VAL A 196 -15.49 11.07 17.83
N GLN A 197 -14.26 10.64 17.63
CA GLN A 197 -13.23 10.72 18.66
C GLN A 197 -12.56 12.09 18.58
N ILE A 198 -12.52 12.80 19.72
CA ILE A 198 -11.81 14.07 19.91
C ILE A 198 -10.82 13.86 21.06
N GLY A 199 -9.54 13.75 20.74
CA GLY A 199 -8.54 13.33 21.71
C GLY A 199 -8.84 11.94 22.26
N SER A 200 -9.03 11.83 23.57
CA SER A 200 -9.40 10.58 24.25
C SER A 200 -10.93 10.40 24.41
N GLU A 201 -11.73 11.42 24.11
CA GLU A 201 -13.16 11.39 24.29
C GLU A 201 -13.88 10.97 23.00
N CYS A 202 -14.99 10.26 23.16
CA CYS A 202 -15.85 9.87 22.07
C CYS A 202 -17.21 10.56 22.23
N VAL A 203 -17.50 11.54 21.37
CA VAL A 203 -18.69 12.38 21.42
C VAL A 203 -19.66 12.09 20.27
N PRO A 204 -20.95 12.44 20.36
CA PRO A 204 -21.88 12.32 19.25
C PRO A 204 -21.42 13.10 18.03
N LEU A 205 -21.52 12.48 16.85
CA LEU A 205 -21.22 13.13 15.56
C LEU A 205 -22.39 14.06 15.21
N THR A 206 -22.10 15.34 15.08
CA THR A 206 -23.06 16.37 14.64
C THR A 206 -22.78 16.81 13.20
N ASP A 207 -23.69 17.55 12.59
CA ASP A 207 -23.48 18.08 11.25
C ASP A 207 -22.29 19.08 11.19
N ALA A 208 -21.98 19.74 12.29
CA ALA A 208 -20.78 20.58 12.41
C ALA A 208 -19.46 19.79 12.40
N HIS A 209 -19.51 18.48 12.70
CA HIS A 209 -18.36 17.59 12.70
C HIS A 209 -18.14 16.89 11.36
N ARG A 210 -19.08 16.97 10.41
CA ARG A 210 -19.05 16.38 9.06
C ARG A 210 -18.50 17.34 8.03
#